data_01de4456f4d1496eb365e44faec0164f
#
_entry.id   01de4456f4d1496eb365e44faec0164f
#
_cell.length_a   1.000
_cell.length_b   1.000
_cell.length_c   1.000
_cell.angle_alpha   90.00
_cell.angle_beta   90.00
_cell.angle_gamma   90.00
#
_symmetry.space_group_name_H-M   'P 1'
#
loop_
_entity.id
_entity.type
_entity.pdbx_description
1 polymer ?
#
loop_
_entity_poly.entity_id
_entity_poly.type
_entity_poly.pdbx_seq_one_letter_code
_entity_poly.pdbx_strand_id
1 'polypeptide(L)'
;MNSFYTEEELTQIGFKSIGKDVKISRKASIYSPQDISIGDNVRIDDFCILSGKITIGSHIHISAYVALYGAMGIVMEDYSGISPKSVVYSAMDDFSGDYLVGPIHPEQSINVKGGVVIIKRFVQIGSNVVVFPKLTIGEGAAIGACSLVNHDVEEWSINYGVPSKKYKERRKNLLKFIKEKGLKDMSNYEVSINHRGGGILRQYMVCALIERRAAA
;
A
#
# COMPACT_ATOMS: atom_id res chain seq x y z
N MET A 1 -6.77 28.80 6.53
CA MET A 1 -6.27 27.64 7.33
C MET A 1 -5.75 26.62 6.32
N ASN A 2 -4.49 26.18 6.43
CA ASN A 2 -3.94 25.18 5.51
C ASN A 2 -4.53 23.80 5.84
N SER A 3 -5.10 23.11 4.84
CA SER A 3 -5.70 21.78 5.03
C SER A 3 -4.66 20.66 5.16
N PHE A 4 -3.41 20.91 4.77
CA PHE A 4 -2.31 19.96 4.85
C PHE A 4 -1.35 20.34 5.97
N TYR A 5 -0.64 19.35 6.51
CA TYR A 5 0.50 19.58 7.40
C TYR A 5 1.61 20.34 6.66
N THR A 6 2.36 21.18 7.40
CA THR A 6 3.61 21.77 6.88
C THR A 6 4.75 20.75 6.93
N GLU A 7 5.87 21.04 6.27
CA GLU A 7 7.06 20.15 6.30
C GLU A 7 7.61 19.99 7.71
N GLU A 8 7.61 21.08 8.52
CA GLU A 8 8.05 21.04 9.90
C GLU A 8 7.15 20.14 10.75
N GLU A 9 5.83 20.25 10.59
CA GLU A 9 4.87 19.40 11.30
C GLU A 9 5.00 17.93 10.89
N LEU A 10 5.19 17.64 9.59
CA LEU A 10 5.42 16.28 9.10
C LEU A 10 6.67 15.64 9.72
N THR A 11 7.74 16.43 9.91
CA THR A 11 8.95 15.96 10.57
C THR A 11 8.69 15.59 12.03
N GLN A 12 7.78 16.31 12.72
CA GLN A 12 7.43 16.05 14.13
C GLN A 12 6.52 14.84 14.33
N ILE A 13 5.76 14.40 13.31
CA ILE A 13 4.89 13.21 13.41
C ILE A 13 5.71 11.94 13.68
N GLY A 14 6.98 11.89 13.26
CA GLY A 14 7.88 10.78 13.56
C GLY A 14 7.74 9.59 12.61
N PHE A 15 7.52 9.85 11.31
CA PHE A 15 7.58 8.81 10.28
C PHE A 15 8.95 8.14 10.24
N LYS A 16 8.98 6.84 9.89
CA LYS A 16 10.22 6.10 9.66
C LYS A 16 11.10 6.79 8.61
N SER A 17 10.50 7.25 7.55
CA SER A 17 11.10 8.15 6.56
C SER A 17 10.01 8.92 5.82
N ILE A 18 10.34 10.16 5.43
CA ILE A 18 9.46 10.99 4.63
C ILE A 18 10.27 11.70 3.56
N GLY A 19 9.78 11.66 2.33
CA GLY A 19 10.39 12.29 1.17
C GLY A 19 10.02 13.76 1.03
N LYS A 20 10.29 14.31 -0.16
CA LYS A 20 10.00 15.71 -0.51
C LYS A 20 8.62 15.83 -1.16
N ASP A 21 8.04 17.05 -1.09
CA ASP A 21 6.75 17.38 -1.72
C ASP A 21 5.60 16.46 -1.25
N VAL A 22 5.63 16.06 0.03
CA VAL A 22 4.57 15.24 0.64
C VAL A 22 3.46 16.14 1.19
N LYS A 23 2.22 15.81 0.85
CA LYS A 23 1.00 16.51 1.30
C LYS A 23 0.09 15.54 2.03
N ILE A 24 -0.03 15.66 3.34
CA ILE A 24 -0.93 14.84 4.16
C ILE A 24 -1.99 15.75 4.77
N SER A 25 -3.26 15.39 4.58
CA SER A 25 -4.37 16.13 5.20
C SER A 25 -4.28 16.05 6.72
N ARG A 26 -4.58 17.17 7.40
CA ARG A 26 -4.72 17.23 8.86
C ARG A 26 -5.86 16.37 9.40
N LYS A 27 -6.78 15.94 8.53
CA LYS A 27 -7.88 15.05 8.88
C LYS A 27 -7.56 13.57 8.63
N ALA A 28 -6.36 13.23 8.17
CA ALA A 28 -5.90 11.85 8.10
C ALA A 28 -5.52 11.34 9.50
N SER A 29 -5.86 10.09 9.78
CA SER A 29 -5.48 9.39 11.02
C SER A 29 -4.26 8.53 10.76
N ILE A 30 -3.17 8.79 11.49
CA ILE A 30 -1.90 8.09 11.34
C ILE A 30 -1.59 7.38 12.64
N TYR A 31 -1.46 6.05 12.58
CA TYR A 31 -1.12 5.19 13.71
C TYR A 31 0.22 4.50 13.44
N SER A 32 1.10 4.49 14.46
CA SER A 32 2.46 3.94 14.37
C SER A 32 3.29 4.56 13.24
N PRO A 33 3.43 5.90 13.18
CA PRO A 33 4.17 6.58 12.10
C PRO A 33 5.61 6.08 11.96
N GLN A 34 6.24 5.63 13.06
CA GLN A 34 7.59 5.04 13.07
C GLN A 34 7.71 3.76 12.21
N ASP A 35 6.59 3.14 11.81
CA ASP A 35 6.55 1.97 10.94
C ASP A 35 6.16 2.33 9.49
N ILE A 36 5.93 3.64 9.22
CA ILE A 36 5.48 4.14 7.91
C ILE A 36 6.62 4.87 7.21
N SER A 37 6.92 4.46 5.97
CA SER A 37 7.85 5.14 5.06
C SER A 37 7.10 5.74 3.89
N ILE A 38 7.42 6.99 3.53
CA ILE A 38 6.76 7.74 2.44
C ILE A 38 7.84 8.32 1.53
N GLY A 39 7.72 8.08 0.22
CA GLY A 39 8.60 8.63 -0.81
C GLY A 39 8.27 10.07 -1.18
N ASP A 40 8.77 10.50 -2.35
CA ASP A 40 8.63 11.87 -2.84
C ASP A 40 7.29 12.06 -3.58
N ASN A 41 6.77 13.31 -3.57
CA ASN A 41 5.58 13.70 -4.32
C ASN A 41 4.37 12.79 -4.02
N VAL A 42 4.06 12.64 -2.74
CA VAL A 42 2.91 11.84 -2.27
C VAL A 42 1.82 12.76 -1.75
N ARG A 43 0.58 12.46 -2.12
CA ARG A 43 -0.60 13.16 -1.59
C ARG A 43 -1.54 12.18 -0.91
N ILE A 44 -1.91 12.48 0.35
CA ILE A 44 -2.86 11.73 1.18
C ILE A 44 -4.00 12.68 1.59
N ASP A 45 -5.21 12.39 1.13
CA ASP A 45 -6.36 13.26 1.30
C ASP A 45 -7.07 13.07 2.66
N ASP A 46 -8.20 13.76 2.81
CA ASP A 46 -9.00 13.79 4.03
C ASP A 46 -9.52 12.41 4.44
N PHE A 47 -9.57 12.17 5.76
CA PHE A 47 -10.16 10.99 6.39
C PHE A 47 -9.53 9.65 5.98
N CYS A 48 -8.30 9.69 5.47
CA CYS A 48 -7.51 8.47 5.29
C CYS A 48 -7.08 7.90 6.64
N ILE A 49 -6.94 6.56 6.70
CA ILE A 49 -6.39 5.84 7.85
C ILE A 49 -5.13 5.11 7.39
N LEU A 50 -4.01 5.40 8.04
CA LEU A 50 -2.75 4.66 7.86
C LEU A 50 -2.38 4.04 9.20
N SER A 51 -2.31 2.70 9.25
CA SER A 51 -2.05 1.99 10.50
C SER A 51 -1.11 0.81 10.28
N GLY A 52 -0.04 0.73 11.06
CA GLY A 52 0.93 -0.36 11.03
C GLY A 52 2.05 -0.17 10.00
N LYS A 53 2.59 -1.26 9.47
CA LYS A 53 3.76 -1.29 8.58
C LYS A 53 3.38 -0.94 7.16
N ILE A 54 3.70 0.28 6.71
CA ILE A 54 3.32 0.77 5.39
C ILE A 54 4.53 1.40 4.70
N THR A 55 4.81 0.96 3.48
CA THR A 55 5.80 1.60 2.61
C THR A 55 5.09 2.18 1.40
N ILE A 56 5.18 3.48 1.24
CA ILE A 56 4.61 4.24 0.14
C ILE A 56 5.76 4.79 -0.69
N GLY A 57 5.83 4.40 -1.96
CA GLY A 57 6.80 4.90 -2.94
C GLY A 57 6.54 6.36 -3.31
N SER A 58 7.03 6.75 -4.48
CA SER A 58 6.94 8.13 -4.97
C SER A 58 5.84 8.31 -6.03
N HIS A 59 5.37 9.55 -6.19
CA HIS A 59 4.33 9.90 -7.17
C HIS A 59 3.00 9.18 -6.94
N ILE A 60 2.55 9.14 -5.69
CA ILE A 60 1.36 8.39 -5.27
C ILE A 60 0.26 9.34 -4.78
N HIS A 61 -0.96 9.07 -5.20
CA HIS A 61 -2.15 9.71 -4.65
C HIS A 61 -3.02 8.69 -3.92
N ILE A 62 -3.24 8.93 -2.63
CA ILE A 62 -4.17 8.21 -1.77
C ILE A 62 -5.35 9.13 -1.51
N SER A 63 -6.46 8.84 -2.19
CA SER A 63 -7.65 9.70 -2.16
C SER A 63 -8.42 9.58 -0.84
N ALA A 64 -9.36 10.48 -0.64
CA ALA A 64 -10.10 10.59 0.62
C ALA A 64 -10.81 9.28 1.05
N TYR A 65 -10.87 9.05 2.36
CA TYR A 65 -11.49 7.88 2.99
C TYR A 65 -10.84 6.54 2.64
N VAL A 66 -9.61 6.52 2.16
CA VAL A 66 -8.85 5.28 1.98
C VAL A 66 -8.31 4.80 3.33
N ALA A 67 -8.44 3.50 3.60
CA ALA A 67 -7.85 2.90 4.79
C ALA A 67 -6.80 1.85 4.42
N LEU A 68 -5.60 1.99 4.98
CA LEU A 68 -4.48 1.06 4.85
C LEU A 68 -4.22 0.42 6.21
N TYR A 69 -4.63 -0.83 6.38
CA TYR A 69 -4.42 -1.62 7.61
C TYR A 69 -3.22 -2.56 7.44
N GLY A 70 -2.04 -2.04 7.74
CA GLY A 70 -0.74 -2.64 7.48
C GLY A 70 -0.18 -3.50 8.62
N ALA A 71 -1.00 -4.19 9.42
CA ALA A 71 -0.53 -5.01 10.54
C ALA A 71 0.57 -6.01 10.12
N MET A 72 0.45 -6.64 8.95
CA MET A 72 1.45 -7.56 8.37
C MET A 72 2.22 -6.97 7.19
N GLY A 73 1.98 -5.70 6.84
CA GLY A 73 2.70 -4.95 5.83
C GLY A 73 1.90 -4.64 4.57
N ILE A 74 2.02 -3.39 4.11
CA ILE A 74 1.51 -2.92 2.82
C ILE A 74 2.66 -2.20 2.12
N VAL A 75 2.90 -2.56 0.86
CA VAL A 75 3.89 -1.89 0.00
C VAL A 75 3.16 -1.34 -1.22
N MET A 76 3.28 -0.05 -1.44
CA MET A 76 2.82 0.65 -2.64
C MET A 76 4.05 1.14 -3.41
N GLU A 77 4.25 0.63 -4.61
CA GLU A 77 5.34 1.06 -5.47
C GLU A 77 4.97 2.32 -6.25
N ASP A 78 5.97 2.99 -6.82
CA ASP A 78 5.88 4.29 -7.48
C ASP A 78 4.76 4.38 -8.53
N TYR A 79 4.19 5.56 -8.69
CA TYR A 79 3.13 5.86 -9.66
C TYR A 79 1.84 5.05 -9.48
N SER A 80 1.69 4.34 -8.37
CA SER A 80 0.42 3.70 -8.03
C SER A 80 -0.56 4.71 -7.42
N GLY A 81 -1.83 4.35 -7.34
CA GLY A 81 -2.84 5.23 -6.74
C GLY A 81 -4.07 4.48 -6.28
N ILE A 82 -4.74 5.02 -5.27
CA ILE A 82 -5.96 4.45 -4.70
C ILE A 82 -7.06 5.51 -4.68
N SER A 83 -8.17 5.21 -5.33
CA SER A 83 -9.35 6.06 -5.39
C SER A 83 -10.16 6.00 -4.09
N PRO A 84 -11.08 6.97 -3.86
CA PRO A 84 -11.76 7.15 -2.58
C PRO A 84 -12.49 5.92 -2.05
N LYS A 85 -12.55 5.83 -0.71
CA LYS A 85 -13.32 4.82 0.04
C LYS A 85 -12.85 3.37 -0.17
N SER A 86 -11.65 3.17 -0.66
CA SER A 86 -11.07 1.83 -0.79
C SER A 86 -10.33 1.43 0.48
N VAL A 87 -10.24 0.13 0.73
CA VAL A 87 -9.56 -0.41 1.90
C VAL A 87 -8.61 -1.53 1.52
N VAL A 88 -7.42 -1.53 2.13
CA VAL A 88 -6.41 -2.57 1.98
C VAL A 88 -6.12 -3.19 3.34
N TYR A 89 -6.33 -4.49 3.45
CA TYR A 89 -6.03 -5.27 4.64
C TYR A 89 -4.80 -6.14 4.42
N SER A 90 -3.82 -6.08 5.31
CA SER A 90 -2.71 -7.05 5.35
C SER A 90 -2.94 -8.16 6.37
N ALA A 91 -3.97 -8.04 7.19
CA ALA A 91 -4.38 -9.03 8.17
C ALA A 91 -5.90 -9.02 8.34
N MET A 92 -6.48 -10.15 8.67
CA MET A 92 -7.91 -10.33 8.95
C MET A 92 -8.08 -11.38 10.04
N ASP A 93 -9.15 -11.26 10.82
CA ASP A 93 -9.55 -12.28 11.77
C ASP A 93 -10.00 -13.56 11.06
N ASP A 94 -9.89 -14.68 11.78
CA ASP A 94 -10.38 -15.98 11.32
C ASP A 94 -11.88 -16.11 11.59
N PHE A 95 -12.68 -16.10 10.54
CA PHE A 95 -14.14 -16.27 10.63
C PHE A 95 -14.62 -17.73 10.51
N SER A 96 -13.72 -18.74 10.70
CA SER A 96 -14.09 -20.15 10.65
C SER A 96 -15.09 -20.58 11.73
N GLY A 97 -15.13 -19.86 12.84
CA GLY A 97 -15.89 -20.22 14.04
C GLY A 97 -15.07 -20.95 15.10
N ASP A 98 -13.81 -21.26 14.82
CA ASP A 98 -12.91 -21.92 15.77
C ASP A 98 -12.28 -20.93 16.76
N TYR A 99 -12.34 -19.65 16.50
CA TYR A 99 -11.71 -18.57 17.26
C TYR A 99 -12.66 -17.41 17.51
N LEU A 100 -12.37 -16.63 18.55
CA LEU A 100 -13.04 -15.34 18.77
C LEU A 100 -12.51 -14.27 17.81
N VAL A 101 -13.33 -13.28 17.50
CA VAL A 101 -13.04 -12.24 16.54
C VAL A 101 -12.86 -10.88 17.24
N GLY A 102 -11.80 -10.18 16.88
CA GLY A 102 -11.51 -8.83 17.35
C GLY A 102 -10.44 -8.76 18.44
N PRO A 103 -9.82 -7.59 18.58
CA PRO A 103 -8.63 -7.36 19.42
C PRO A 103 -8.93 -7.24 20.93
N ILE A 104 -10.19 -7.40 21.33
CA ILE A 104 -10.63 -7.28 22.72
C ILE A 104 -10.54 -8.60 23.49
N HIS A 105 -10.17 -9.68 22.83
CA HIS A 105 -10.07 -11.01 23.39
C HIS A 105 -8.63 -11.40 23.68
N PRO A 106 -8.39 -12.34 24.61
CA PRO A 106 -7.04 -12.85 24.88
C PRO A 106 -6.40 -13.45 23.62
N GLU A 107 -5.09 -13.24 23.46
CA GLU A 107 -4.33 -13.64 22.26
C GLU A 107 -4.50 -15.12 21.90
N GLN A 108 -4.57 -16.00 22.89
CA GLN A 108 -4.74 -17.45 22.70
C GLN A 108 -6.12 -17.86 22.18
N SER A 109 -7.09 -16.95 22.22
CA SER A 109 -8.48 -17.22 21.78
C SER A 109 -8.81 -16.60 20.42
N ILE A 110 -7.88 -15.86 19.82
CA ILE A 110 -8.03 -15.23 18.51
C ILE A 110 -7.05 -15.86 17.51
N ASN A 111 -7.39 -15.78 16.22
CA ASN A 111 -6.50 -16.21 15.15
C ASN A 111 -6.53 -15.19 14.03
N VAL A 112 -5.43 -14.43 13.89
CA VAL A 112 -5.29 -13.42 12.83
C VAL A 112 -4.49 -14.02 11.68
N LYS A 113 -5.07 -14.06 10.50
CA LYS A 113 -4.46 -14.55 9.26
C LYS A 113 -4.12 -13.39 8.35
N GLY A 114 -3.03 -13.52 7.58
CA GLY A 114 -2.69 -12.48 6.63
C GLY A 114 -1.29 -12.63 6.02
N GLY A 115 -0.77 -11.53 5.56
CA GLY A 115 0.53 -11.39 4.94
C GLY A 115 0.64 -10.07 4.21
N VAL A 116 1.82 -9.77 3.71
CA VAL A 116 2.10 -8.53 2.99
C VAL A 116 1.22 -8.40 1.76
N VAL A 117 0.67 -7.20 1.55
CA VAL A 117 0.03 -6.81 0.29
C VAL A 117 1.01 -5.95 -0.50
N ILE A 118 1.23 -6.30 -1.77
CA ILE A 118 2.14 -5.57 -2.66
C ILE A 118 1.34 -4.97 -3.81
N ILE A 119 1.33 -3.66 -3.90
CA ILE A 119 0.73 -2.89 -4.97
C ILE A 119 1.87 -2.38 -5.84
N LYS A 120 2.06 -3.02 -7.00
CA LYS A 120 3.17 -2.74 -7.90
C LYS A 120 3.06 -1.39 -8.59
N ARG A 121 4.13 -0.98 -9.29
CA ARG A 121 4.18 0.29 -10.03
C ARG A 121 3.01 0.44 -11.01
N PHE A 122 2.54 1.67 -11.19
CA PHE A 122 1.48 2.04 -12.12
C PHE A 122 0.11 1.40 -11.85
N VAL A 123 -0.06 0.68 -10.75
CA VAL A 123 -1.36 0.15 -10.36
C VAL A 123 -2.33 1.28 -10.03
N GLN A 124 -3.56 1.15 -10.53
CA GLN A 124 -4.64 2.07 -10.17
C GLN A 124 -5.82 1.29 -9.58
N ILE A 125 -6.19 1.62 -8.36
CA ILE A 125 -7.30 1.03 -7.63
C ILE A 125 -8.48 1.99 -7.65
N GLY A 126 -9.60 1.53 -8.19
CA GLY A 126 -10.86 2.28 -8.27
C GLY A 126 -11.51 2.50 -6.90
N SER A 127 -12.59 3.26 -6.87
CA SER A 127 -13.30 3.60 -5.62
C SER A 127 -14.06 2.41 -5.03
N ASN A 128 -14.19 2.38 -3.69
CA ASN A 128 -14.90 1.32 -2.95
C ASN A 128 -14.35 -0.10 -3.22
N VAL A 129 -13.06 -0.23 -3.47
CA VAL A 129 -12.40 -1.53 -3.64
C VAL A 129 -11.98 -2.06 -2.27
N VAL A 130 -12.16 -3.36 -2.07
CA VAL A 130 -11.63 -4.09 -0.91
C VAL A 130 -10.51 -5.00 -1.38
N VAL A 131 -9.32 -4.85 -0.77
CA VAL A 131 -8.15 -5.69 -1.06
C VAL A 131 -7.86 -6.56 0.15
N PHE A 132 -7.83 -7.88 -0.07
CA PHE A 132 -7.56 -8.89 0.96
C PHE A 132 -6.06 -9.05 1.22
N PRO A 133 -5.69 -9.67 2.36
CA PRO A 133 -4.30 -9.88 2.74
C PRO A 133 -3.53 -10.84 1.81
N LYS A 134 -2.19 -10.75 1.88
CA LYS A 134 -1.26 -11.73 1.31
C LYS A 134 -1.45 -11.92 -0.19
N LEU A 135 -1.44 -10.82 -0.96
CA LEU A 135 -1.55 -10.85 -2.42
C LEU A 135 -0.70 -9.75 -3.07
N THR A 136 -0.46 -9.93 -4.35
CA THR A 136 0.23 -8.96 -5.20
C THR A 136 -0.69 -8.47 -6.32
N ILE A 137 -0.82 -7.15 -6.44
CA ILE A 137 -1.43 -6.53 -7.62
C ILE A 137 -0.29 -6.17 -8.57
N GLY A 138 -0.24 -6.86 -9.71
CA GLY A 138 0.84 -6.79 -10.69
C GLY A 138 1.01 -5.42 -11.32
N GLU A 139 2.22 -5.14 -11.82
CA GLU A 139 2.60 -3.84 -12.40
C GLU A 139 1.59 -3.39 -13.46
N GLY A 140 1.20 -2.13 -13.39
CA GLY A 140 0.29 -1.54 -14.37
C GLY A 140 -1.13 -2.11 -14.36
N ALA A 141 -1.50 -2.95 -13.41
CA ALA A 141 -2.88 -3.42 -13.29
C ALA A 141 -3.84 -2.29 -12.91
N ALA A 142 -5.10 -2.44 -13.29
CA ALA A 142 -6.17 -1.54 -12.89
C ALA A 142 -7.34 -2.33 -12.31
N ILE A 143 -7.82 -1.89 -11.14
CA ILE A 143 -8.97 -2.49 -10.47
C ILE A 143 -10.16 -1.55 -10.60
N GLY A 144 -11.24 -2.04 -11.19
CA GLY A 144 -12.49 -1.28 -11.33
C GLY A 144 -13.14 -1.01 -9.98
N ALA A 145 -13.96 0.03 -9.92
CA ALA A 145 -14.68 0.40 -8.70
C ALA A 145 -15.58 -0.73 -8.17
N CYS A 146 -15.83 -0.75 -6.86
CA CYS A 146 -16.69 -1.73 -6.18
C CYS A 146 -16.24 -3.19 -6.35
N SER A 147 -14.94 -3.44 -6.49
CA SER A 147 -14.39 -4.79 -6.64
C SER A 147 -13.87 -5.36 -5.33
N LEU A 148 -13.86 -6.71 -5.25
CA LEU A 148 -13.18 -7.45 -4.20
C LEU A 148 -11.96 -8.17 -4.78
N VAL A 149 -10.77 -7.76 -4.34
CA VAL A 149 -9.49 -8.40 -4.72
C VAL A 149 -9.07 -9.35 -3.61
N ASN A 150 -9.19 -10.65 -3.86
CA ASN A 150 -8.88 -11.72 -2.91
C ASN A 150 -7.86 -12.74 -3.45
N HIS A 151 -7.17 -12.40 -4.54
CA HIS A 151 -6.13 -13.20 -5.19
C HIS A 151 -5.15 -12.28 -5.92
N ASP A 152 -4.01 -12.82 -6.32
CA ASP A 152 -3.03 -12.09 -7.11
C ASP A 152 -3.61 -11.60 -8.44
N VAL A 153 -3.26 -10.39 -8.83
CA VAL A 153 -3.72 -9.76 -10.07
C VAL A 153 -2.58 -9.71 -11.07
N GLU A 154 -2.83 -10.17 -12.29
CA GLU A 154 -1.85 -10.15 -13.38
C GLU A 154 -1.43 -8.72 -13.74
N GLU A 155 -0.17 -8.57 -14.11
CA GLU A 155 0.35 -7.30 -14.61
C GLU A 155 -0.38 -6.81 -15.85
N TRP A 156 -0.47 -5.49 -16.02
CA TRP A 156 -1.06 -4.83 -17.19
C TRP A 156 -2.46 -5.34 -17.57
N SER A 157 -3.23 -5.74 -16.58
CA SER A 157 -4.61 -6.19 -16.74
C SER A 157 -5.61 -5.19 -16.15
N ILE A 158 -6.84 -5.20 -16.67
CA ILE A 158 -7.99 -4.51 -16.09
C ILE A 158 -8.89 -5.56 -15.47
N ASN A 159 -9.17 -5.44 -14.17
CA ASN A 159 -9.95 -6.38 -13.39
C ASN A 159 -11.11 -5.67 -12.71
N TYR A 160 -12.25 -6.32 -12.54
CA TYR A 160 -13.36 -5.83 -11.72
C TYR A 160 -14.30 -6.95 -11.29
N GLY A 161 -15.20 -6.65 -10.34
CA GLY A 161 -16.23 -7.56 -9.85
C GLY A 161 -15.99 -8.09 -8.43
N VAL A 162 -16.90 -8.94 -7.95
CA VAL A 162 -16.90 -9.53 -6.60
C VAL A 162 -17.09 -11.06 -6.73
N PRO A 163 -16.02 -11.85 -6.63
CA PRO A 163 -14.61 -11.46 -6.64
C PRO A 163 -14.16 -10.84 -7.97
N SER A 164 -13.08 -10.08 -7.95
CA SER A 164 -12.54 -9.45 -9.15
C SER A 164 -12.04 -10.51 -10.15
N LYS A 165 -12.25 -10.25 -11.43
CA LYS A 165 -11.76 -11.11 -12.53
C LYS A 165 -11.17 -10.24 -13.62
N LYS A 166 -10.18 -10.78 -14.32
CA LYS A 166 -9.61 -10.13 -15.50
C LYS A 166 -10.67 -9.91 -16.57
N TYR A 167 -10.79 -8.65 -17.02
CA TYR A 167 -11.68 -8.27 -18.11
C TYR A 167 -10.93 -8.17 -19.43
N LYS A 168 -9.78 -7.48 -19.44
CA LYS A 168 -8.95 -7.29 -20.63
C LYS A 168 -7.55 -6.79 -20.27
N GLU A 169 -6.67 -6.74 -21.28
CA GLU A 169 -5.35 -6.10 -21.17
C GLU A 169 -5.47 -4.58 -21.04
N ARG A 170 -4.58 -3.98 -20.23
CA ARG A 170 -4.42 -2.54 -20.11
C ARG A 170 -3.34 -2.03 -21.05
N ARG A 171 -3.62 -0.92 -21.74
CA ARG A 171 -2.62 -0.30 -22.63
C ARG A 171 -1.44 0.25 -21.85
N LYS A 172 -0.23 0.13 -22.42
CA LYS A 172 1.06 0.58 -21.82
C LYS A 172 1.50 1.99 -22.29
N ASN A 173 0.63 2.76 -22.94
CA ASN A 173 1.00 4.07 -23.52
C ASN A 173 1.50 5.08 -22.47
N LEU A 174 1.08 4.95 -21.20
CA LEU A 174 1.56 5.79 -20.12
C LEU A 174 3.09 5.77 -19.97
N LEU A 175 3.75 4.65 -20.31
CA LEU A 175 5.20 4.51 -20.23
C LEU A 175 5.95 5.46 -21.19
N LYS A 176 5.30 5.87 -22.31
CA LYS A 176 5.87 6.85 -23.23
C LYS A 176 5.99 8.23 -22.58
N PHE A 177 4.96 8.65 -21.81
CA PHE A 177 4.97 9.92 -21.09
C PHE A 177 6.09 10.01 -20.05
N ILE A 178 6.41 8.89 -19.40
CA ILE A 178 7.48 8.83 -18.40
C ILE A 178 8.83 9.04 -19.09
N LYS A 179 9.08 8.38 -20.22
CA LYS A 179 10.31 8.55 -21.00
C LYS A 179 10.43 9.96 -21.59
N GLU A 180 9.39 10.47 -22.20
CA GLU A 180 9.38 11.77 -22.87
C GLU A 180 9.57 12.94 -21.89
N LYS A 181 9.03 12.85 -20.68
CA LYS A 181 9.13 13.90 -19.66
C LYS A 181 10.36 13.79 -18.77
N GLY A 182 11.25 12.83 -19.00
CA GLY A 182 12.44 12.63 -18.16
C GLY A 182 12.08 12.34 -16.71
N LEU A 183 10.84 11.91 -16.46
CA LEU A 183 10.44 11.40 -15.14
C LEU A 183 11.29 10.15 -14.90
N LYS A 184 12.08 10.16 -13.83
CA LYS A 184 13.05 9.10 -13.54
C LYS A 184 12.38 7.74 -13.67
N ASP A 185 12.82 6.97 -14.67
CA ASP A 185 12.50 5.57 -14.77
C ASP A 185 13.26 4.85 -13.65
N MET A 186 12.56 4.62 -12.54
CA MET A 186 13.09 3.91 -11.37
C MET A 186 13.06 2.39 -11.58
N SER A 187 13.17 1.91 -12.82
CA SER A 187 13.12 0.49 -13.19
C SER A 187 14.21 -0.37 -12.54
N ASN A 188 15.14 0.21 -11.78
CA ASN A 188 16.27 -0.47 -11.15
C ASN A 188 16.13 -0.62 -9.62
N TYR A 189 14.95 -0.46 -9.02
CA TYR A 189 14.74 -0.72 -7.60
C TYR A 189 14.15 -2.12 -7.41
N GLU A 190 14.98 -3.07 -7.02
CA GLU A 190 14.51 -4.34 -6.47
C GLU A 190 14.17 -4.15 -4.97
N VAL A 191 12.92 -4.39 -4.62
CA VAL A 191 12.50 -4.50 -3.22
C VAL A 191 12.84 -5.91 -2.74
N SER A 192 13.93 -6.05 -2.01
CA SER A 192 14.31 -7.35 -1.41
C SER A 192 13.42 -7.64 -0.20
N ILE A 193 12.45 -8.52 -0.37
CA ILE A 193 11.65 -9.06 0.73
C ILE A 193 12.39 -10.28 1.28
N ASN A 194 13.09 -10.12 2.41
CA ASN A 194 13.73 -11.24 3.09
C ASN A 194 12.69 -12.08 3.84
N HIS A 195 12.27 -13.18 3.26
CA HIS A 195 11.54 -14.25 3.93
C HIS A 195 12.55 -15.16 4.66
N ARG A 196 12.78 -14.90 5.95
CA ARG A 196 13.37 -15.93 6.81
C ARG A 196 12.28 -16.50 7.70
N GLY A 197 11.95 -17.75 7.44
CA GLY A 197 10.96 -18.52 8.18
C GLY A 197 11.44 -18.97 9.56
N GLY A 198 10.49 -19.24 10.44
CA GLY A 198 10.61 -20.08 11.61
C GLY A 198 10.52 -19.36 12.95
N GLY A 199 9.46 -19.67 13.71
CA GLY A 199 9.39 -19.48 15.15
C GLY A 199 8.47 -18.35 15.63
N ILE A 200 7.57 -18.75 16.47
CA ILE A 200 6.63 -17.97 17.26
C ILE A 200 7.28 -16.69 17.79
N LEU A 201 6.62 -15.54 17.61
CA LEU A 201 7.01 -14.23 18.12
C LEU A 201 8.43 -13.77 17.70
N ARG A 202 8.63 -13.52 16.43
CA ARG A 202 9.67 -12.59 16.00
C ARG A 202 9.06 -11.53 15.11
N GLN A 203 9.19 -10.31 15.60
CA GLN A 203 9.04 -9.05 14.88
C GLN A 203 9.63 -9.20 13.47
N TYR A 204 8.77 -9.34 12.46
CA TYR A 204 9.24 -9.30 11.08
C TYR A 204 9.63 -7.86 10.75
N MET A 205 10.92 -7.61 10.85
CA MET A 205 11.50 -6.39 10.30
C MET A 205 11.49 -6.52 8.77
N VAL A 206 10.50 -5.94 8.11
CA VAL A 206 10.58 -5.66 6.67
C VAL A 206 11.55 -4.49 6.53
N CYS A 207 12.85 -4.80 6.40
CA CYS A 207 13.83 -3.83 5.92
C CYS A 207 13.69 -3.77 4.40
N ALA A 208 12.97 -2.79 3.89
CA ALA A 208 13.14 -2.35 2.51
C ALA A 208 14.48 -1.59 2.44
N LEU A 209 15.58 -2.31 2.20
CA LEU A 209 16.83 -1.72 1.79
C LEU A 209 16.71 -1.37 0.31
N ILE A 210 16.56 -0.08 0.03
CA ILE A 210 16.70 0.47 -1.32
C ILE A 210 18.23 0.54 -1.58
N GLU A 211 18.79 -0.51 -2.13
CA GLU A 211 20.17 -0.46 -2.62
C GLU A 211 20.19 0.13 -4.03
N ARG A 212 20.82 1.30 -4.16
CA ARG A 212 21.21 1.84 -5.46
C ARG A 212 22.33 0.96 -6.01
N ARG A 213 22.10 0.20 -7.05
CA ARG A 213 23.19 -0.29 -7.89
C ARG A 213 23.63 0.88 -8.77
N ALA A 214 24.79 1.45 -8.48
CA ALA A 214 25.50 2.29 -9.41
C ALA A 214 25.88 1.41 -10.60
N ALA A 215 25.43 1.81 -11.79
CA ALA A 215 25.93 1.23 -13.03
C ALA A 215 27.41 1.62 -13.17
N ALA A 216 28.27 0.63 -13.24
CA ALA A 216 29.61 0.76 -13.77
C ALA A 216 29.57 0.71 -15.29
#